data_cc4c2ec883eb73008ab86e367f668ae3
#
_entry.id   cc4c2ec883eb73008ab86e367f668ae3
#
_cell.length_a   1.000
_cell.length_b   1.000
_cell.length_c   1.000
_cell.angle_alpha   90.00
_cell.angle_beta   90.00
_cell.angle_gamma   90.00
#
_symmetry.space_group_name_H-M   'P 1'
#
loop_
_entity.id
_entity.type
_entity.pdbx_description
1 polymer ?
#
loop_
_entity_poly.entity_id
_entity_poly.type
_entity_poly.pdbx_seq_one_letter_code
_entity_poly.pdbx_strand_id
1 'polypeptide(L)'
;MSYSHRMQRHLIQTSYFAPRGRDRMYDLGMQLGQMYLSPYDRLIGFIGDAGSGKSALIHGMFPGLELTNDDDGVNVRPLPILDVTEQHGFYTPHTYHLDIRFEMGFTQPHVLAEAIMDAIGLNKRVIVEHFDLIRPHLPRNADLLIGVGEQVVVTRPTMFGPEPSDLVDDIHSSLRYRLMAHTAEDLCEMHMDPKLMKLCHHDDINHGFVMVFYDNPPQIDLRELERKVNEDIARDMPITYADESHVRIGDTVHLCSGPRTHVSTTGRVEGFRLCYEIISDKQRNRYMLVGLVGEHSDERISQLRRNAELAQMSGPFIY
;
A
#
# COMPACT_ATOMS: atom_id res chain seq x y z
N MET A 1 -16.05 -22.16 -19.46
CA MET A 1 -15.43 -21.03 -18.70
C MET A 1 -15.71 -21.26 -17.22
N SER A 2 -14.67 -21.17 -16.38
CA SER A 2 -14.85 -21.33 -14.93
C SER A 2 -15.67 -20.18 -14.34
N TYR A 3 -16.30 -20.41 -13.21
CA TYR A 3 -17.09 -19.39 -12.46
C TYR A 3 -16.23 -18.15 -12.11
N SER A 4 -14.97 -18.36 -11.70
CA SER A 4 -14.03 -17.28 -11.42
C SER A 4 -13.76 -16.36 -12.62
N HIS A 5 -13.67 -16.93 -13.81
CA HIS A 5 -13.46 -16.16 -15.03
C HIS A 5 -14.67 -15.30 -15.40
N ARG A 6 -15.89 -15.74 -15.05
CA ARG A 6 -17.11 -14.93 -15.24
C ARG A 6 -17.17 -13.76 -14.27
N MET A 7 -16.81 -13.98 -13.00
CA MET A 7 -16.79 -12.91 -12.00
C MET A 7 -15.76 -11.82 -12.34
N GLN A 8 -14.56 -12.21 -12.81
CA GLN A 8 -13.52 -11.25 -13.19
C GLN A 8 -13.96 -10.30 -14.32
N ARG A 9 -14.84 -10.74 -15.24
CA ARG A 9 -15.38 -9.90 -16.31
C ARG A 9 -16.33 -8.80 -15.84
N HIS A 10 -16.87 -8.91 -14.64
CA HIS A 10 -17.80 -7.96 -14.05
C HIS A 10 -17.15 -7.09 -12.95
N LEU A 11 -15.85 -7.27 -12.72
CA LEU A 11 -15.12 -6.44 -11.78
C LEU A 11 -14.98 -5.02 -12.35
N ILE A 12 -15.70 -4.07 -11.78
CA ILE A 12 -15.54 -2.65 -12.10
C ILE A 12 -14.38 -2.11 -11.27
N GLN A 13 -14.50 -2.20 -9.95
CA GLN A 13 -13.49 -1.74 -9.00
C GLN A 13 -13.69 -2.43 -7.65
N THR A 14 -12.58 -2.73 -6.98
CA THR A 14 -12.56 -3.15 -5.57
C THR A 14 -11.39 -2.47 -4.87
N SER A 15 -11.50 -2.30 -3.55
CA SER A 15 -10.45 -1.68 -2.75
C SER A 15 -10.17 -2.47 -1.47
N TYR A 16 -8.93 -2.40 -1.03
CA TYR A 16 -8.41 -2.99 0.20
C TYR A 16 -7.64 -1.91 0.96
N PHE A 17 -7.57 -2.01 2.27
CA PHE A 17 -6.56 -1.21 2.98
C PHE A 17 -5.18 -1.55 2.45
N ALA A 18 -4.32 -0.54 2.24
CA ALA A 18 -2.93 -0.75 1.93
C ALA A 18 -2.17 -0.96 3.26
N PRO A 19 -1.76 -2.18 3.60
CA PRO A 19 -1.07 -2.44 4.86
C PRO A 19 0.23 -1.64 4.95
N ARG A 20 0.59 -1.18 6.15
CA ARG A 20 1.78 -0.34 6.34
C ARG A 20 3.08 -1.13 6.42
N GLY A 21 3.04 -2.39 6.82
CA GLY A 21 4.22 -3.26 6.87
C GLY A 21 4.56 -3.91 5.53
N ARG A 22 5.87 -4.12 5.24
CA ARG A 22 6.36 -4.76 4.00
C ARG A 22 5.79 -6.17 3.83
N ASP A 23 5.85 -7.00 4.88
CA ASP A 23 5.37 -8.38 4.83
C ASP A 23 3.86 -8.46 4.61
N ARG A 24 3.09 -7.61 5.29
CA ARG A 24 1.64 -7.53 5.12
C ARG A 24 1.26 -7.08 3.70
N MET A 25 2.04 -6.17 3.10
CA MET A 25 1.83 -5.74 1.71
C MET A 25 2.17 -6.87 0.73
N TYR A 26 3.22 -7.65 0.99
CA TYR A 26 3.55 -8.83 0.23
C TYR A 26 2.43 -9.89 0.29
N ASP A 27 1.90 -10.16 1.49
CA ASP A 27 0.79 -11.09 1.70
C ASP A 27 -0.48 -10.65 0.94
N LEU A 28 -0.78 -9.35 0.97
CA LEU A 28 -1.87 -8.79 0.16
C LEU A 28 -1.59 -9.02 -1.32
N GLY A 29 -0.36 -8.81 -1.78
CA GLY A 29 0.06 -9.09 -3.16
C GLY A 29 -0.20 -10.54 -3.56
N MET A 30 0.15 -11.51 -2.72
CA MET A 30 -0.15 -12.93 -2.97
C MET A 30 -1.65 -13.19 -3.11
N GLN A 31 -2.46 -12.61 -2.23
CA GLN A 31 -3.93 -12.76 -2.29
C GLN A 31 -4.50 -12.14 -3.58
N LEU A 32 -4.07 -10.93 -3.94
CA LEU A 32 -4.52 -10.26 -5.17
C LEU A 32 -4.10 -11.05 -6.41
N GLY A 33 -2.89 -11.60 -6.42
CA GLY A 33 -2.41 -12.47 -7.47
C GLY A 33 -3.32 -13.69 -7.67
N GLN A 34 -3.69 -14.37 -6.58
CA GLN A 34 -4.58 -15.53 -6.63
C GLN A 34 -6.00 -15.19 -7.07
N MET A 35 -6.54 -14.04 -6.61
CA MET A 35 -7.93 -13.64 -6.88
C MET A 35 -8.12 -13.02 -8.25
N TYR A 36 -7.18 -12.21 -8.71
CA TYR A 36 -7.40 -11.34 -9.86
C TYR A 36 -6.54 -11.65 -11.09
N LEU A 37 -5.36 -12.27 -10.95
CA LEU A 37 -4.56 -12.57 -12.12
C LEU A 37 -5.19 -13.64 -12.99
N SER A 38 -5.23 -13.36 -14.30
CA SER A 38 -5.62 -14.33 -15.32
C SER A 38 -4.39 -14.76 -16.12
N PRO A 39 -4.34 -16.03 -16.60
CA PRO A 39 -3.32 -16.46 -17.56
C PRO A 39 -3.29 -15.64 -18.85
N TYR A 40 -4.37 -14.91 -19.15
CA TYR A 40 -4.51 -14.09 -20.34
C TYR A 40 -4.09 -12.63 -20.14
N ASP A 41 -3.82 -12.20 -18.91
CA ASP A 41 -3.35 -10.84 -18.64
C ASP A 41 -1.92 -10.68 -19.16
N ARG A 42 -1.72 -9.75 -20.08
CA ARG A 42 -0.43 -9.45 -20.70
C ARG A 42 0.12 -8.12 -20.26
N LEU A 43 -0.74 -7.14 -20.00
CA LEU A 43 -0.36 -5.81 -19.56
C LEU A 43 -0.97 -5.53 -18.20
N ILE A 44 -0.13 -5.37 -17.18
CA ILE A 44 -0.56 -5.09 -15.82
C ILE A 44 0.06 -3.76 -15.40
N GLY A 45 -0.79 -2.77 -15.11
CA GLY A 45 -0.38 -1.42 -14.75
C GLY A 45 -0.49 -1.18 -13.26
N PHE A 46 0.51 -0.49 -12.71
CA PHE A 46 0.51 0.01 -11.33
C PHE A 46 0.59 1.52 -11.32
N ILE A 47 -0.24 2.14 -10.47
CA ILE A 47 -0.26 3.59 -10.19
C ILE A 47 0.09 3.78 -8.72
N GLY A 48 0.89 4.79 -8.41
CA GLY A 48 1.25 5.18 -7.05
C GLY A 48 2.63 5.80 -6.95
N ASP A 49 2.86 6.58 -5.91
CA ASP A 49 4.16 7.25 -5.70
C ASP A 49 5.22 6.35 -5.06
N ALA A 50 6.44 6.87 -4.99
CA ALA A 50 7.51 6.25 -4.22
C ALA A 50 7.08 6.09 -2.74
N GLY A 51 7.46 4.98 -2.13
CA GLY A 51 7.07 4.66 -0.75
C GLY A 51 5.62 4.15 -0.58
N SER A 52 4.82 4.06 -1.65
CA SER A 52 3.46 3.49 -1.57
C SER A 52 3.43 1.97 -1.35
N GLY A 53 4.56 1.26 -1.47
CA GLY A 53 4.66 -0.19 -1.30
C GLY A 53 4.34 -0.99 -2.57
N LYS A 54 4.34 -0.38 -3.76
CA LYS A 54 4.12 -1.06 -5.04
C LYS A 54 5.05 -2.27 -5.22
N SER A 55 6.36 -2.09 -5.01
CA SER A 55 7.35 -3.16 -5.20
C SER A 55 7.06 -4.37 -4.32
N ALA A 56 6.73 -4.17 -3.02
CA ALA A 56 6.35 -5.27 -2.13
C ALA A 56 5.06 -5.98 -2.62
N LEU A 57 4.08 -5.22 -3.10
CA LEU A 57 2.85 -5.76 -3.68
C LEU A 57 3.15 -6.58 -4.94
N ILE A 58 4.01 -6.07 -5.83
CA ILE A 58 4.42 -6.76 -7.07
C ILE A 58 5.16 -8.05 -6.74
N HIS A 59 6.10 -8.03 -5.80
CA HIS A 59 6.80 -9.25 -5.35
C HIS A 59 5.83 -10.31 -4.80
N GLY A 60 4.81 -9.90 -4.07
CA GLY A 60 3.75 -10.80 -3.60
C GLY A 60 2.93 -11.39 -4.75
N MET A 61 2.54 -10.58 -5.73
CA MET A 61 1.77 -11.03 -6.89
C MET A 61 2.58 -11.92 -7.85
N PHE A 62 3.89 -11.68 -7.94
CA PHE A 62 4.80 -12.34 -8.88
C PHE A 62 6.08 -12.82 -8.16
N PRO A 63 6.00 -13.84 -7.31
CA PRO A 63 7.15 -14.34 -6.57
C PRO A 63 8.29 -14.74 -7.50
N GLY A 64 9.50 -14.24 -7.24
CA GLY A 64 10.69 -14.51 -8.04
C GLY A 64 10.85 -13.63 -9.28
N LEU A 65 10.00 -12.63 -9.49
CA LEU A 65 10.21 -11.62 -10.52
C LEU A 65 11.31 -10.64 -10.07
N GLU A 66 12.32 -10.45 -10.93
CA GLU A 66 13.32 -9.39 -10.75
C GLU A 66 12.74 -8.05 -11.22
N LEU A 67 12.75 -7.06 -10.34
CA LEU A 67 12.32 -5.70 -10.67
C LEU A 67 13.48 -4.92 -11.31
N THR A 68 13.20 -4.12 -12.33
CA THR A 68 14.22 -3.37 -13.08
C THR A 68 14.80 -2.19 -12.30
N ASN A 69 14.08 -1.73 -11.30
CA ASN A 69 14.51 -0.68 -10.38
C ASN A 69 13.95 -1.02 -9.00
N ASP A 70 14.61 -1.94 -8.29
CA ASP A 70 14.18 -2.34 -6.96
C ASP A 70 14.80 -1.42 -5.90
N ASP A 71 14.08 -1.24 -4.81
CA ASP A 71 14.57 -0.58 -3.59
C ASP A 71 15.85 -1.25 -3.02
N ASP A 72 16.07 -2.52 -3.34
CA ASP A 72 17.28 -3.28 -2.98
C ASP A 72 18.50 -2.91 -3.88
N GLY A 73 18.35 -1.93 -4.79
CA GLY A 73 19.45 -1.36 -5.58
C GLY A 73 19.85 -2.17 -6.80
N VAL A 74 19.06 -3.14 -7.23
CA VAL A 74 19.33 -3.93 -8.43
C VAL A 74 18.85 -3.17 -9.67
N ASN A 75 19.81 -2.73 -10.51
CA ASN A 75 19.54 -2.16 -11.83
C ASN A 75 19.87 -3.17 -12.91
N VAL A 76 18.87 -3.74 -13.58
CA VAL A 76 19.10 -4.66 -14.70
C VAL A 76 19.34 -3.84 -15.98
N ARG A 77 20.60 -3.82 -16.46
CA ARG A 77 21.01 -3.14 -17.68
C ARG A 77 21.82 -4.04 -18.61
N PRO A 78 21.65 -4.02 -19.94
CA PRO A 78 20.60 -3.27 -20.68
C PRO A 78 19.20 -3.73 -20.31
N LEU A 79 18.20 -2.88 -20.55
CA LEU A 79 16.79 -3.17 -20.20
C LEU A 79 16.29 -4.38 -21.03
N PRO A 80 15.95 -5.52 -20.40
CA PRO A 80 15.70 -6.79 -21.12
C PRO A 80 14.58 -6.71 -22.14
N ILE A 81 13.59 -5.84 -21.92
CA ILE A 81 12.44 -5.70 -22.81
C ILE A 81 12.83 -5.04 -24.15
N LEU A 82 13.92 -4.28 -24.22
CA LEU A 82 14.39 -3.67 -25.47
C LEU A 82 15.00 -4.68 -26.44
N ASP A 83 15.39 -5.86 -25.96
CA ASP A 83 16.00 -6.92 -26.74
C ASP A 83 15.07 -8.14 -26.92
N VAL A 84 13.75 -7.92 -26.84
CA VAL A 84 12.78 -9.00 -27.06
C VAL A 84 12.85 -9.43 -28.52
N THR A 85 13.51 -10.54 -28.78
CA THR A 85 13.57 -11.17 -30.09
C THR A 85 12.66 -12.38 -30.19
N GLU A 86 12.30 -12.77 -31.42
CA GLU A 86 11.52 -14.00 -31.69
C GLU A 86 12.23 -15.31 -31.26
N GLN A 87 13.45 -15.22 -30.72
CA GLN A 87 14.17 -16.39 -30.25
C GLN A 87 13.45 -16.96 -29.02
N HIS A 88 12.59 -17.93 -29.31
CA HIS A 88 11.85 -18.70 -28.32
C HIS A 88 12.78 -19.77 -27.68
N GLY A 89 13.66 -19.32 -26.81
CA GLY A 89 14.43 -20.25 -25.97
C GLY A 89 13.68 -20.51 -24.65
N PHE A 90 13.85 -21.69 -24.10
CA PHE A 90 13.34 -22.07 -22.76
C PHE A 90 13.77 -21.09 -21.64
N TYR A 91 14.85 -20.33 -21.88
CA TYR A 91 15.46 -19.38 -20.96
C TYR A 91 15.05 -17.92 -21.19
N THR A 92 14.17 -17.58 -22.15
CA THR A 92 13.71 -16.21 -22.31
C THR A 92 12.68 -15.86 -21.25
N PRO A 93 12.77 -14.66 -20.62
CA PRO A 93 11.77 -14.24 -19.65
C PRO A 93 10.34 -14.30 -20.22
N HIS A 94 9.40 -14.80 -19.43
CA HIS A 94 7.99 -14.80 -19.78
C HIS A 94 7.26 -13.56 -19.23
N THR A 95 7.86 -12.89 -18.27
CA THR A 95 7.34 -11.70 -17.60
C THR A 95 8.44 -10.66 -17.49
N TYR A 96 8.14 -9.44 -17.88
CA TYR A 96 9.02 -8.28 -17.78
C TYR A 96 8.47 -7.28 -16.78
N HIS A 97 9.34 -6.59 -16.09
CA HIS A 97 9.01 -5.47 -15.22
C HIS A 97 9.62 -4.18 -15.74
N LEU A 98 8.89 -3.08 -15.60
CA LEU A 98 9.31 -1.72 -15.99
C LEU A 98 8.86 -0.71 -14.95
N ASP A 99 9.79 0.07 -14.42
CA ASP A 99 9.49 1.33 -13.74
C ASP A 99 9.61 2.47 -14.76
N ILE A 100 8.48 2.97 -15.24
CA ILE A 100 8.45 4.00 -16.29
C ILE A 100 9.09 5.31 -15.82
N ARG A 101 8.87 5.72 -14.56
CA ARG A 101 9.45 6.95 -14.02
C ARG A 101 10.99 6.91 -14.09
N PHE A 102 11.55 5.76 -13.75
CA PHE A 102 13.00 5.53 -13.82
C PHE A 102 13.49 5.42 -15.28
N GLU A 103 12.80 4.62 -16.10
CA GLU A 103 13.21 4.31 -17.47
C GLU A 103 13.16 5.53 -18.40
N MET A 104 12.24 6.47 -18.18
CA MET A 104 12.16 7.72 -18.94
C MET A 104 13.39 8.62 -18.77
N GLY A 105 14.23 8.37 -17.77
CA GLY A 105 15.55 9.01 -17.65
C GLY A 105 16.58 8.56 -18.69
N PHE A 106 16.32 7.43 -19.37
CA PHE A 106 17.28 6.79 -20.30
C PHE A 106 16.68 6.53 -21.68
N THR A 107 15.37 6.33 -21.78
CA THR A 107 14.68 5.88 -23.00
C THR A 107 13.45 6.75 -23.26
N GLN A 108 13.21 7.08 -24.50
CA GLN A 108 12.03 7.87 -24.88
C GLN A 108 10.73 7.08 -24.67
N PRO A 109 9.62 7.70 -24.22
CA PRO A 109 8.38 7.01 -23.90
C PRO A 109 7.81 6.18 -25.07
N HIS A 110 7.92 6.67 -26.31
CA HIS A 110 7.42 5.94 -27.48
C HIS A 110 8.20 4.64 -27.73
N VAL A 111 9.51 4.63 -27.49
CA VAL A 111 10.35 3.42 -27.61
C VAL A 111 9.98 2.39 -26.54
N LEU A 112 9.73 2.84 -25.30
CA LEU A 112 9.23 1.96 -24.25
C LEU A 112 7.85 1.40 -24.59
N ALA A 113 6.97 2.22 -25.16
CA ALA A 113 5.63 1.78 -25.57
C ALA A 113 5.70 0.75 -26.70
N GLU A 114 6.55 0.93 -27.70
CA GLU A 114 6.80 -0.04 -28.78
C GLU A 114 7.32 -1.36 -28.18
N ALA A 115 8.34 -1.33 -27.32
CA ALA A 115 8.88 -2.54 -26.67
C ALA A 115 7.83 -3.28 -25.82
N ILE A 116 6.96 -2.55 -25.10
CA ILE A 116 5.83 -3.15 -24.39
C ILE A 116 4.89 -3.87 -25.36
N MET A 117 4.53 -3.24 -26.46
CA MET A 117 3.62 -3.83 -27.43
C MET A 117 4.21 -5.03 -28.16
N ASP A 118 5.50 -5.00 -28.49
CA ASP A 118 6.24 -6.10 -29.09
C ASP A 118 6.28 -7.32 -28.16
N ALA A 119 6.61 -7.09 -26.87
CA ALA A 119 6.59 -8.15 -25.85
C ALA A 119 5.18 -8.78 -25.71
N ILE A 120 4.13 -7.97 -25.70
CA ILE A 120 2.75 -8.44 -25.67
C ILE A 120 2.42 -9.23 -26.94
N GLY A 121 2.85 -8.78 -28.12
CA GLY A 121 2.70 -9.45 -29.41
C GLY A 121 3.34 -10.85 -29.42
N LEU A 122 4.46 -11.01 -28.72
CA LEU A 122 5.15 -12.28 -28.48
C LEU A 122 4.56 -13.09 -27.31
N ASN A 123 3.35 -12.75 -26.87
CA ASN A 123 2.63 -13.42 -25.79
C ASN A 123 3.33 -13.38 -24.42
N LYS A 124 4.21 -12.40 -24.20
CA LYS A 124 4.85 -12.13 -22.92
C LYS A 124 3.95 -11.29 -22.01
N ARG A 125 4.21 -11.33 -20.71
CA ARG A 125 3.55 -10.46 -19.72
C ARG A 125 4.45 -9.28 -19.40
N VAL A 126 3.88 -8.08 -19.30
CA VAL A 126 4.60 -6.87 -18.93
C VAL A 126 3.90 -6.24 -17.72
N ILE A 127 4.67 -6.00 -16.68
CA ILE A 127 4.26 -5.32 -15.46
C ILE A 127 4.88 -3.94 -15.48
N VAL A 128 4.06 -2.91 -15.34
CA VAL A 128 4.47 -1.52 -15.56
C VAL A 128 4.13 -0.69 -14.33
N GLU A 129 5.14 -0.21 -13.60
CA GLU A 129 4.97 0.83 -12.57
C GLU A 129 4.87 2.21 -13.21
N HIS A 130 4.13 3.11 -12.56
CA HIS A 130 3.80 4.44 -13.09
C HIS A 130 3.13 4.35 -14.47
N PHE A 131 2.16 3.46 -14.56
CA PHE A 131 1.45 3.17 -15.82
C PHE A 131 0.75 4.39 -16.41
N ASP A 132 0.30 5.31 -15.59
CA ASP A 132 -0.28 6.60 -15.96
C ASP A 132 0.65 7.41 -16.88
N LEU A 133 1.97 7.33 -16.68
CA LEU A 133 2.96 8.08 -17.47
C LEU A 133 3.10 7.51 -18.90
N ILE A 134 3.01 6.19 -19.07
CA ILE A 134 3.17 5.55 -20.38
C ILE A 134 1.86 5.37 -21.14
N ARG A 135 0.73 5.38 -20.42
CA ARG A 135 -0.62 5.15 -21.01
C ARG A 135 -0.92 6.01 -22.24
N PRO A 136 -0.54 7.31 -22.30
CA PRO A 136 -0.79 8.14 -23.50
C PRO A 136 -0.08 7.66 -24.76
N HIS A 137 0.98 6.86 -24.62
CA HIS A 137 1.76 6.33 -25.75
C HIS A 137 1.35 4.91 -26.16
N LEU A 138 0.46 4.26 -25.41
CA LEU A 138 -0.01 2.91 -25.65
C LEU A 138 -1.36 2.93 -26.39
N PRO A 139 -1.58 2.03 -27.38
CA PRO A 139 -2.84 1.94 -28.12
C PRO A 139 -3.97 1.29 -27.32
N ARG A 140 -3.67 0.73 -26.14
CA ARG A 140 -4.64 0.03 -25.28
C ARG A 140 -4.36 0.29 -23.80
N ASN A 141 -5.39 0.09 -22.99
CA ASN A 141 -5.26 0.11 -21.53
C ASN A 141 -4.71 -1.23 -20.98
N ALA A 142 -4.36 -1.26 -19.68
CA ALA A 142 -3.96 -2.48 -18.99
C ALA A 142 -5.10 -3.52 -18.94
N ASP A 143 -4.75 -4.81 -18.90
CA ASP A 143 -5.69 -5.90 -18.61
C ASP A 143 -6.10 -5.93 -17.13
N LEU A 144 -5.19 -5.51 -16.27
CA LEU A 144 -5.40 -5.31 -14.83
C LEU A 144 -4.67 -4.03 -14.42
N LEU A 145 -5.37 -3.13 -13.74
CA LEU A 145 -4.83 -1.86 -13.25
C LEU A 145 -4.96 -1.83 -11.73
N ILE A 146 -3.86 -1.51 -11.05
CA ILE A 146 -3.75 -1.50 -9.60
C ILE A 146 -3.22 -0.13 -9.15
N GLY A 147 -4.00 0.57 -8.34
CA GLY A 147 -3.60 1.82 -7.70
C GLY A 147 -3.20 1.58 -6.25
N VAL A 148 -2.10 2.17 -5.79
CA VAL A 148 -1.59 2.01 -4.43
C VAL A 148 -1.41 3.38 -3.76
N GLY A 149 -2.39 3.75 -2.93
CA GLY A 149 -2.40 4.94 -2.09
C GLY A 149 -2.60 4.57 -0.62
N GLU A 150 -3.56 5.18 0.03
CA GLU A 150 -4.05 4.71 1.34
C GLU A 150 -4.79 3.38 1.22
N GLN A 151 -5.41 3.16 0.06
CA GLN A 151 -6.02 1.89 -0.31
C GLN A 151 -5.31 1.31 -1.53
N VAL A 152 -5.36 -0.01 -1.67
CA VAL A 152 -5.03 -0.71 -2.91
C VAL A 152 -6.33 -0.88 -3.70
N VAL A 153 -6.41 -0.19 -4.82
CA VAL A 153 -7.55 -0.23 -5.74
C VAL A 153 -7.24 -1.17 -6.88
N VAL A 154 -8.10 -2.15 -7.15
CA VAL A 154 -7.95 -3.11 -8.23
C VAL A 154 -9.11 -2.95 -9.22
N THR A 155 -8.80 -2.80 -10.50
CA THR A 155 -9.79 -2.70 -11.56
C THR A 155 -9.35 -3.41 -12.84
N ARG A 156 -10.34 -3.81 -13.67
CA ARG A 156 -10.12 -4.32 -15.02
C ARG A 156 -10.69 -3.32 -16.01
N PRO A 157 -9.84 -2.45 -16.58
CA PRO A 157 -10.29 -1.49 -17.57
C PRO A 157 -10.98 -2.15 -18.76
N THR A 158 -12.01 -1.50 -19.27
CA THR A 158 -12.72 -1.87 -20.49
C THR A 158 -12.63 -0.73 -21.49
N MET A 159 -13.28 -0.85 -22.64
CA MET A 159 -13.42 0.27 -23.58
C MET A 159 -14.21 1.47 -23.00
N PHE A 160 -14.86 1.30 -21.86
CA PHE A 160 -15.64 2.33 -21.16
C PHE A 160 -14.93 2.86 -19.91
N GLY A 161 -13.66 2.52 -19.72
CA GLY A 161 -12.87 2.91 -18.57
C GLY A 161 -12.77 1.79 -17.48
N PRO A 162 -12.25 2.13 -16.27
CA PRO A 162 -11.63 3.42 -16.01
C PRO A 162 -10.30 3.59 -16.75
N GLU A 163 -9.96 4.83 -17.11
CA GLU A 163 -8.61 5.19 -17.53
C GLU A 163 -7.71 5.42 -16.29
N PRO A 164 -6.38 5.30 -16.41
CA PRO A 164 -5.48 5.62 -15.30
C PRO A 164 -5.70 7.02 -14.71
N SER A 165 -6.01 8.01 -15.55
CA SER A 165 -6.32 9.38 -15.11
C SER A 165 -7.52 9.47 -14.16
N ASP A 166 -8.45 8.53 -14.23
CA ASP A 166 -9.63 8.51 -13.34
C ASP A 166 -9.28 8.08 -11.91
N LEU A 167 -8.09 7.49 -11.72
CA LEU A 167 -7.63 6.95 -10.43
C LEU A 167 -6.46 7.75 -9.83
N VAL A 168 -5.67 8.41 -10.68
CA VAL A 168 -4.40 9.06 -10.32
C VAL A 168 -4.57 10.03 -9.17
N ASP A 169 -5.54 10.95 -9.25
CA ASP A 169 -5.73 12.01 -8.25
C ASP A 169 -6.08 11.43 -6.88
N ASP A 170 -6.98 10.44 -6.84
CA ASP A 170 -7.38 9.78 -5.59
C ASP A 170 -6.24 8.98 -4.98
N ILE A 171 -5.48 8.24 -5.81
CA ILE A 171 -4.35 7.43 -5.36
C ILE A 171 -3.26 8.32 -4.77
N HIS A 172 -2.84 9.37 -5.46
CA HIS A 172 -1.76 10.26 -5.01
C HIS A 172 -2.19 11.10 -3.81
N SER A 173 -3.40 11.67 -3.82
CA SER A 173 -3.88 12.48 -2.71
C SER A 173 -4.11 11.69 -1.43
N SER A 174 -4.53 10.43 -1.53
CA SER A 174 -4.80 9.58 -0.37
C SER A 174 -3.54 9.03 0.29
N LEU A 175 -2.43 8.89 -0.44
CA LEU A 175 -1.18 8.34 0.10
C LEU A 175 -0.68 9.12 1.33
N ARG A 176 -0.89 10.45 1.37
CA ARG A 176 -0.50 11.28 2.52
C ARG A 176 -1.08 10.77 3.84
N TYR A 177 -2.31 10.29 3.84
CA TYR A 177 -2.96 9.79 5.05
C TYR A 177 -2.31 8.52 5.56
N ARG A 178 -1.92 7.61 4.65
CA ARG A 178 -1.18 6.41 5.00
C ARG A 178 0.19 6.74 5.61
N LEU A 179 0.92 7.68 5.01
CA LEU A 179 2.23 8.13 5.52
C LEU A 179 2.11 8.80 6.89
N MET A 180 1.11 9.68 7.07
CA MET A 180 0.83 10.33 8.36
C MET A 180 0.42 9.32 9.43
N ALA A 181 -0.47 8.37 9.08
CA ALA A 181 -0.96 7.35 10.00
C ALA A 181 0.18 6.44 10.49
N HIS A 182 1.05 5.98 9.59
CA HIS A 182 2.20 5.15 9.96
C HIS A 182 3.18 5.92 10.86
N THR A 183 3.48 7.17 10.51
CA THR A 183 4.33 8.03 11.35
C THR A 183 3.73 8.23 12.74
N ALA A 184 2.43 8.52 12.83
CA ALA A 184 1.75 8.71 14.12
C ALA A 184 1.70 7.42 14.96
N GLU A 185 1.57 6.26 14.31
CA GLU A 185 1.64 4.95 14.96
C GLU A 185 3.02 4.72 15.58
N ASP A 186 4.11 4.91 14.82
CA ASP A 186 5.49 4.76 15.33
C ASP A 186 5.79 5.75 16.45
N LEU A 187 5.30 7.01 16.37
CA LEU A 187 5.42 7.96 17.47
C LEU A 187 4.68 7.49 18.73
N CYS A 188 3.51 6.86 18.61
CA CYS A 188 2.83 6.23 19.74
C CYS A 188 3.67 5.10 20.34
N GLU A 189 4.22 4.23 19.51
CA GLU A 189 5.06 3.10 19.94
C GLU A 189 6.30 3.55 20.74
N MET A 190 6.94 4.64 20.30
CA MET A 190 8.10 5.22 21.00
C MET A 190 7.78 5.67 22.43
N HIS A 191 6.52 5.97 22.74
CA HIS A 191 6.07 6.40 24.08
C HIS A 191 5.39 5.29 24.88
N MET A 192 5.26 4.10 24.33
CA MET A 192 4.61 2.95 24.99
C MET A 192 5.66 2.01 25.64
N ASP A 193 5.20 1.20 26.59
CA ASP A 193 6.07 0.18 27.20
C ASP A 193 6.47 -0.86 26.15
N PRO A 194 7.78 -1.12 25.94
CA PRO A 194 8.25 -2.15 25.00
C PRO A 194 7.70 -3.55 25.27
N LYS A 195 7.29 -3.86 26.50
CA LYS A 195 6.65 -5.14 26.83
C LYS A 195 5.24 -5.21 26.26
N LEU A 196 4.52 -4.08 26.24
CA LEU A 196 3.20 -3.98 25.68
C LEU A 196 3.26 -4.07 24.13
N MET A 197 4.28 -3.45 23.54
CA MET A 197 4.49 -3.50 22.10
C MET A 197 4.72 -4.92 21.55
N LYS A 198 5.34 -5.81 22.33
CA LYS A 198 5.49 -7.23 21.94
C LYS A 198 4.17 -7.99 21.85
N LEU A 199 3.11 -7.48 22.45
CA LEU A 199 1.75 -8.05 22.42
C LEU A 199 0.82 -7.32 21.47
N CYS A 200 1.31 -6.27 20.82
CA CYS A 200 0.56 -5.45 19.88
C CYS A 200 0.53 -6.10 18.50
N HIS A 201 -0.65 -6.07 17.89
CA HIS A 201 -0.84 -6.37 16.48
C HIS A 201 -1.37 -5.11 15.79
N HIS A 202 -0.99 -4.94 14.52
CA HIS A 202 -1.35 -3.76 13.75
C HIS A 202 -2.52 -4.08 12.81
N ASP A 203 -3.51 -3.19 12.77
CA ASP A 203 -4.64 -3.24 11.84
C ASP A 203 -4.82 -1.88 11.18
N ASP A 204 -5.67 -1.78 10.18
CA ASP A 204 -5.80 -0.61 9.34
C ASP A 204 -7.19 0.01 9.44
N ILE A 205 -7.23 1.34 9.38
CA ILE A 205 -8.44 2.15 9.26
C ILE A 205 -8.15 3.34 8.35
N ASN A 206 -9.14 3.81 7.58
CA ASN A 206 -8.98 5.00 6.75
C ASN A 206 -8.57 6.21 7.60
N HIS A 207 -7.54 6.93 7.16
CA HIS A 207 -6.94 8.09 7.82
C HIS A 207 -6.50 7.80 9.25
N GLY A 208 -5.92 6.62 9.49
CA GLY A 208 -5.48 6.26 10.83
C GLY A 208 -4.89 4.87 10.93
N PHE A 209 -4.75 4.42 12.17
CA PHE A 209 -4.20 3.11 12.52
C PHE A 209 -4.98 2.50 13.69
N VAL A 210 -4.84 1.20 13.84
CA VAL A 210 -5.41 0.45 14.95
C VAL A 210 -4.34 -0.45 15.55
N MET A 211 -4.08 -0.28 16.84
CA MET A 211 -3.23 -1.16 17.62
C MET A 211 -4.12 -2.15 18.38
N VAL A 212 -3.95 -3.45 18.11
CA VAL A 212 -4.82 -4.52 18.62
C VAL A 212 -4.11 -5.32 19.70
N PHE A 213 -4.76 -5.49 20.83
CA PHE A 213 -4.31 -6.30 21.96
C PHE A 213 -5.31 -7.40 22.23
N TYR A 214 -4.84 -8.59 22.53
CA TYR A 214 -5.67 -9.74 22.87
C TYR A 214 -5.63 -10.01 24.38
N ASP A 215 -6.64 -10.72 24.87
CA ASP A 215 -6.80 -11.20 26.25
C ASP A 215 -7.04 -10.11 27.29
N ASN A 216 -6.30 -9.02 27.31
CA ASN A 216 -6.45 -7.96 28.30
C ASN A 216 -6.36 -6.56 27.66
N PRO A 217 -7.18 -5.60 28.14
CA PRO A 217 -7.07 -4.22 27.70
C PRO A 217 -5.72 -3.62 28.13
N PRO A 218 -5.04 -2.89 27.25
CA PRO A 218 -3.77 -2.24 27.57
C PRO A 218 -4.01 -1.15 28.63
N GLN A 219 -3.12 -1.06 29.61
CA GLN A 219 -3.15 -0.02 30.63
C GLN A 219 -2.31 1.17 30.15
N ILE A 220 -2.96 2.12 29.46
CA ILE A 220 -2.33 3.28 28.83
C ILE A 220 -3.11 4.54 29.20
N ASP A 221 -2.42 5.59 29.62
CA ASP A 221 -3.00 6.93 29.67
C ASP A 221 -3.02 7.53 28.25
N LEU A 222 -4.17 7.40 27.60
CA LEU A 222 -4.36 7.82 26.20
C LEU A 222 -4.25 9.33 26.01
N ARG A 223 -4.59 10.12 27.05
CA ARG A 223 -4.46 11.59 27.00
C ARG A 223 -2.99 12.02 27.07
N GLU A 224 -2.24 11.38 27.96
CA GLU A 224 -0.81 11.62 28.08
C GLU A 224 -0.06 11.13 26.84
N LEU A 225 -0.44 9.99 26.28
CA LEU A 225 0.13 9.49 25.04
C LEU A 225 -0.11 10.47 23.88
N GLU A 226 -1.36 10.92 23.68
CA GLU A 226 -1.68 11.91 22.63
C GLU A 226 -0.88 13.21 22.83
N ARG A 227 -0.77 13.68 24.07
CA ARG A 227 0.00 14.90 24.39
C ARG A 227 1.46 14.77 23.97
N LYS A 228 2.12 13.65 24.31
CA LYS A 228 3.53 13.38 23.97
C LYS A 228 3.74 13.30 22.46
N VAL A 229 2.87 12.58 21.74
CA VAL A 229 2.94 12.47 20.29
C VAL A 229 2.75 13.84 19.65
N ASN A 230 1.81 14.66 20.11
CA ASN A 230 1.63 16.02 19.58
C ASN A 230 2.83 16.94 19.89
N GLU A 231 3.55 16.72 21.00
CA GLU A 231 4.82 17.41 21.28
C GLU A 231 5.92 17.01 20.28
N ASP A 232 6.01 15.72 19.92
CA ASP A 232 6.96 15.25 18.90
C ASP A 232 6.60 15.76 17.51
N ILE A 233 5.31 15.82 17.18
CA ILE A 233 4.82 16.46 15.95
C ILE A 233 5.24 17.94 15.91
N ALA A 234 5.04 18.66 17.00
CA ALA A 234 5.37 20.09 17.09
C ALA A 234 6.90 20.37 17.04
N ARG A 235 7.74 19.39 17.35
CA ARG A 235 9.22 19.51 17.21
C ARG A 235 9.68 19.44 15.76
N ASP A 236 8.86 19.00 14.84
CA ASP A 236 9.15 18.88 13.39
C ASP A 236 10.47 18.13 13.11
N MET A 237 10.65 17.00 13.75
CA MET A 237 11.86 16.17 13.66
C MET A 237 11.95 15.52 12.27
N PRO A 238 13.15 15.47 11.65
CA PRO A 238 13.35 14.78 10.37
C PRO A 238 13.16 13.27 10.52
N ILE A 239 12.58 12.66 9.51
CA ILE A 239 12.39 11.22 9.42
C ILE A 239 13.15 10.70 8.21
N THR A 240 14.04 9.73 8.45
CA THR A 240 14.91 9.19 7.41
C THR A 240 14.99 7.66 7.51
N TYR A 241 15.15 7.02 6.36
CA TYR A 241 15.43 5.59 6.28
C TYR A 241 16.77 5.28 6.95
N ALA A 242 16.79 4.31 7.85
CA ALA A 242 18.02 3.83 8.49
C ALA A 242 18.47 2.50 7.83
N ASP A 243 17.62 1.50 7.83
CA ASP A 243 17.80 0.21 7.16
C ASP A 243 16.43 -0.45 6.86
N GLU A 244 16.41 -1.70 6.43
CA GLU A 244 15.19 -2.42 6.04
C GLU A 244 14.17 -2.63 7.16
N SER A 245 14.59 -2.53 8.41
CA SER A 245 13.78 -2.75 9.61
C SER A 245 13.76 -1.58 10.57
N HIS A 246 14.42 -0.46 10.22
CA HIS A 246 14.50 0.70 11.09
C HIS A 246 14.29 2.02 10.35
N VAL A 247 13.57 2.92 11.01
CA VAL A 247 13.44 4.33 10.65
C VAL A 247 14.17 5.18 11.69
N ARG A 248 14.75 6.30 11.27
CA ARG A 248 15.33 7.30 12.17
C ARG A 248 14.37 8.47 12.28
N ILE A 249 13.89 8.75 13.48
CA ILE A 249 13.03 9.88 13.83
C ILE A 249 13.82 10.82 14.72
N GLY A 250 14.23 11.97 14.21
CA GLY A 250 15.21 12.83 14.89
C GLY A 250 16.52 12.06 15.16
N ASP A 251 16.91 11.98 16.43
CA ASP A 251 18.11 11.25 16.87
C ASP A 251 17.84 9.79 17.25
N THR A 252 16.58 9.35 17.24
CA THR A 252 16.17 8.00 17.68
C THR A 252 16.05 7.06 16.49
N VAL A 253 16.64 5.87 16.61
CA VAL A 253 16.41 4.76 15.66
C VAL A 253 15.31 3.87 16.22
N HIS A 254 14.23 3.72 15.46
CA HIS A 254 13.04 2.95 15.85
C HIS A 254 12.86 1.75 14.93
N LEU A 255 12.49 0.60 15.51
CA LEU A 255 12.15 -0.61 14.76
C LEU A 255 10.83 -0.37 14.03
N CYS A 256 10.80 -0.57 12.72
CA CYS A 256 9.64 -0.32 11.90
C CYS A 256 9.54 -1.33 10.75
N SER A 257 8.36 -1.90 10.54
CA SER A 257 8.10 -2.87 9.46
C SER A 257 7.95 -2.23 8.07
N GLY A 258 7.87 -0.90 8.00
CA GLY A 258 7.71 -0.14 6.77
C GLY A 258 8.53 1.16 6.75
N PRO A 259 9.89 1.12 6.90
CA PRO A 259 10.72 2.31 7.12
C PRO A 259 10.64 3.38 6.02
N ARG A 260 10.17 3.02 4.83
CA ARG A 260 9.99 3.94 3.69
C ARG A 260 8.58 4.55 3.60
N THR A 261 7.66 4.15 4.50
CA THR A 261 6.26 4.58 4.48
C THR A 261 6.01 5.67 5.54
N HIS A 262 6.78 6.74 5.52
CA HIS A 262 6.69 7.85 6.48
C HIS A 262 6.60 9.20 5.78
N VAL A 263 6.09 10.20 6.50
CA VAL A 263 6.28 11.61 6.11
C VAL A 263 7.74 12.02 6.31
N SER A 264 8.18 13.07 5.65
CA SER A 264 9.60 13.51 5.72
C SER A 264 10.00 14.13 7.05
N THR A 265 9.04 14.70 7.79
CA THR A 265 9.24 15.24 9.14
C THR A 265 7.99 15.00 9.98
N THR A 266 8.15 14.91 11.31
CA THR A 266 7.01 14.68 12.22
C THR A 266 5.97 15.80 12.14
N GLY A 267 6.37 17.03 11.85
CA GLY A 267 5.48 18.20 11.69
C GLY A 267 4.53 18.09 10.50
N ARG A 268 4.73 17.13 9.59
CA ARG A 268 3.79 16.84 8.48
C ARG A 268 2.63 15.92 8.88
N VAL A 269 2.59 15.46 10.12
CA VAL A 269 1.43 14.73 10.64
C VAL A 269 0.37 15.75 11.08
N GLU A 270 -0.70 15.85 10.31
CA GLU A 270 -1.78 16.80 10.54
C GLU A 270 -2.93 16.14 11.30
N GLY A 271 -3.57 16.88 12.20
CA GLY A 271 -4.84 16.51 12.83
C GLY A 271 -4.79 15.21 13.64
N PHE A 272 -3.63 14.85 14.23
CA PHE A 272 -3.51 13.63 15.02
C PHE A 272 -4.39 13.66 16.27
N ARG A 273 -5.18 12.59 16.46
CA ARG A 273 -6.04 12.35 17.62
C ARG A 273 -6.08 10.87 17.98
N LEU A 274 -6.18 10.58 19.27
CA LEU A 274 -6.50 9.24 19.79
C LEU A 274 -7.98 9.15 20.20
N CYS A 275 -8.58 8.00 19.97
CA CYS A 275 -9.82 7.65 20.65
C CYS A 275 -9.49 7.40 22.13
N TYR A 276 -10.01 8.23 23.05
CA TYR A 276 -9.70 8.14 24.49
C TYR A 276 -10.34 6.94 25.19
N GLU A 277 -10.90 6.02 24.43
CA GLU A 277 -11.47 4.78 24.93
C GLU A 277 -10.87 3.61 24.14
N ILE A 278 -10.45 2.58 24.87
CA ILE A 278 -10.07 1.31 24.24
C ILE A 278 -11.35 0.63 23.74
N ILE A 279 -11.48 0.48 22.45
CA ILE A 279 -12.65 -0.16 21.83
C ILE A 279 -12.50 -1.66 22.02
N SER A 280 -13.52 -2.32 22.60
CA SER A 280 -13.50 -3.78 22.81
C SER A 280 -14.40 -4.50 21.82
N ASP A 281 -13.87 -5.53 21.16
CA ASP A 281 -14.61 -6.52 20.40
C ASP A 281 -14.65 -7.84 21.22
N LYS A 282 -15.73 -8.02 21.99
CA LYS A 282 -15.89 -9.18 22.89
C LYS A 282 -16.00 -10.49 22.13
N GLN A 283 -16.49 -10.47 20.89
CA GLN A 283 -16.66 -11.70 20.11
C GLN A 283 -15.30 -12.28 19.67
N ARG A 284 -14.35 -11.41 19.38
CA ARG A 284 -12.99 -11.78 18.96
C ARG A 284 -11.94 -11.65 20.06
N ASN A 285 -12.37 -11.34 21.28
CA ASN A 285 -11.50 -11.13 22.45
C ASN A 285 -10.34 -10.18 22.16
N ARG A 286 -10.64 -9.03 21.56
CA ARG A 286 -9.62 -8.03 21.20
C ARG A 286 -9.99 -6.64 21.70
N TYR A 287 -8.95 -5.90 22.03
CA TYR A 287 -8.99 -4.51 22.51
C TYR A 287 -8.20 -3.64 21.55
N MET A 288 -8.79 -2.55 21.12
CA MET A 288 -8.27 -1.71 20.05
C MET A 288 -8.03 -0.29 20.53
N LEU A 289 -6.78 0.17 20.42
CA LEU A 289 -6.39 1.58 20.48
C LEU A 289 -6.46 2.12 19.06
N VAL A 290 -7.19 3.21 18.85
CA VAL A 290 -7.40 3.81 17.53
C VAL A 290 -6.83 5.22 17.50
N GLY A 291 -5.94 5.47 16.55
CA GLY A 291 -5.41 6.79 16.22
C GLY A 291 -5.88 7.23 14.83
N LEU A 292 -6.24 8.50 14.69
CA LEU A 292 -6.65 9.12 13.43
C LEU A 292 -5.77 10.32 13.09
N VAL A 293 -5.64 10.60 11.80
CA VAL A 293 -4.89 11.73 11.25
C VAL A 293 -5.72 12.48 10.20
N GLY A 294 -5.30 13.70 9.90
CA GLY A 294 -5.93 14.55 8.88
C GLY A 294 -7.12 15.36 9.40
N GLU A 295 -7.75 16.06 8.48
CA GLU A 295 -8.94 16.84 8.75
C GLU A 295 -10.10 15.96 9.22
N HIS A 296 -10.98 16.44 10.09
CA HIS A 296 -12.15 15.73 10.61
C HIS A 296 -11.87 14.54 11.57
N SER A 297 -10.66 14.40 12.11
CA SER A 297 -10.34 13.33 13.06
C SER A 297 -11.30 13.29 14.27
N ASP A 298 -11.67 14.44 14.83
CA ASP A 298 -12.58 14.54 15.99
C ASP A 298 -14.00 14.02 15.66
N GLU A 299 -14.52 14.35 14.47
CA GLU A 299 -15.84 13.91 14.02
C GLU A 299 -15.85 12.39 13.80
N ARG A 300 -14.79 11.86 13.21
CA ARG A 300 -14.63 10.44 12.94
C ARG A 300 -14.47 9.62 14.23
N ILE A 301 -13.72 10.12 15.21
CA ILE A 301 -13.63 9.50 16.55
C ILE A 301 -15.02 9.41 17.17
N SER A 302 -15.81 10.50 17.10
CA SER A 302 -17.17 10.52 17.62
C SER A 302 -18.07 9.50 16.94
N GLN A 303 -17.91 9.28 15.64
CA GLN A 303 -18.63 8.25 14.89
C GLN A 303 -18.18 6.83 15.26
N LEU A 304 -16.87 6.59 15.39
CA LEU A 304 -16.33 5.30 15.81
C LEU A 304 -16.85 4.87 17.18
N ARG A 305 -16.89 5.81 18.15
CA ARG A 305 -17.44 5.54 19.49
C ARG A 305 -18.90 5.13 19.42
N ARG A 306 -19.73 5.88 18.68
CA ARG A 306 -21.15 5.51 18.49
C ARG A 306 -21.30 4.12 17.84
N ASN A 307 -20.50 3.81 16.84
CA ASN A 307 -20.54 2.49 16.19
C ASN A 307 -20.11 1.36 17.14
N ALA A 308 -19.10 1.59 17.98
CA ALA A 308 -18.66 0.63 18.98
C ALA A 308 -19.75 0.37 20.05
N GLU A 309 -20.42 1.42 20.52
CA GLU A 309 -21.55 1.30 21.45
C GLU A 309 -22.71 0.50 20.84
N LEU A 310 -23.09 0.78 19.60
CA LEU A 310 -24.14 0.07 18.87
C LEU A 310 -23.78 -1.42 18.67
N ALA A 311 -22.53 -1.71 18.32
CA ALA A 311 -22.05 -3.09 18.17
C ALA A 311 -22.12 -3.88 19.48
N GLN A 312 -21.90 -3.25 20.64
CA GLN A 312 -22.03 -3.87 21.95
C GLN A 312 -23.50 -4.13 22.33
N MET A 313 -24.43 -3.29 21.88
CA MET A 313 -25.86 -3.42 22.16
C MET A 313 -26.56 -4.46 21.27
N SER A 314 -26.03 -4.73 20.07
CA SER A 314 -26.71 -5.55 19.06
C SER A 314 -26.64 -7.07 19.30
N GLY A 315 -25.91 -7.57 20.30
CA GLY A 315 -25.71 -9.00 20.51
C GLY A 315 -24.93 -9.70 19.39
N PRO A 316 -24.64 -11.01 19.49
CA PRO A 316 -23.89 -11.71 18.45
C PRO A 316 -24.68 -11.74 17.15
N PHE A 317 -24.16 -11.09 16.10
CA PHE A 317 -24.61 -11.37 14.74
C PHE A 317 -24.27 -12.83 14.42
N ILE A 318 -25.29 -13.67 14.27
CA ILE A 318 -25.13 -15.02 13.75
C ILE A 318 -24.96 -14.86 12.24
N TYR A 319 -23.73 -15.07 11.75
CA TYR A 319 -23.45 -15.26 10.34
C TYR A 319 -23.43 -16.76 10.02
#